data_1ee308dc5ce368153567a3e8ece56ded
#
_entry.id   1ee308dc5ce368153567a3e8ece56ded
#
_cell.length_a   1.000
_cell.length_b   1.000
_cell.length_c   1.000
_cell.angle_alpha   90.00
_cell.angle_beta   90.00
_cell.angle_gamma   90.00
#
_symmetry.space_group_name_H-M   'P 1'
#
loop_
_entity.id
_entity.type
_entity.pdbx_description
1 polymer ?
#
loop_
_entity_poly.entity_id
_entity_poly.type
_entity_poly.pdbx_seq_one_letter_code
_entity_poly.pdbx_strand_id
1 'polypeptide(L)'
;MLGNGRAIQDEPKSFFVKLIGDYYRYIAESATGERFDQVKQEALKAYSEANEIKLPPCNPIRLGLALNFSVFYYEVMKDQKKACELADSSLQAALDKIDELGEEEFRDAKSIIELLKENLSLWREEEGNNNIEDL
;
A
#
# COMPACT_ATOMS: atom_id res chain seq x y z
N MET A 1 -21.79 20.70 9.53
CA MET A 1 -21.01 19.47 9.62
C MET A 1 -20.23 19.18 8.35
N LEU A 2 -19.49 20.18 7.94
CA LEU A 2 -18.70 20.09 6.72
C LEU A 2 -17.64 19.00 6.79
N GLY A 3 -17.09 18.74 7.97
CA GLY A 3 -16.07 17.70 8.16
C GLY A 3 -16.58 16.30 7.88
N ASN A 4 -17.82 16.00 8.24
CA ASN A 4 -18.41 14.67 8.04
C ASN A 4 -18.67 14.40 6.56
N GLY A 5 -19.11 15.43 5.80
CA GLY A 5 -19.32 15.28 4.37
C GLY A 5 -18.02 14.99 3.63
N ARG A 6 -16.93 15.62 4.06
CA ARG A 6 -15.60 15.43 3.47
C ARG A 6 -15.10 14.02 3.73
N ALA A 7 -15.24 13.52 4.96
CA ALA A 7 -14.81 12.18 5.32
C ALA A 7 -15.58 11.12 4.53
N ILE A 8 -16.87 11.32 4.31
CA ILE A 8 -17.72 10.42 3.53
C ILE A 8 -17.24 10.34 2.07
N GLN A 9 -16.75 11.46 1.53
CA GLN A 9 -16.25 11.50 0.15
C GLN A 9 -14.83 10.92 0.04
N ASP A 10 -14.01 11.06 1.09
CA ASP A 10 -12.61 10.66 1.05
C ASP A 10 -12.45 9.13 0.96
N GLU A 11 -13.25 8.36 1.70
CA GLU A 11 -13.16 6.91 1.66
C GLU A 11 -13.48 6.33 0.28
N PRO A 12 -14.64 6.63 -0.33
CA PRO A 12 -14.94 6.10 -1.67
C PRO A 12 -13.95 6.58 -2.72
N LYS A 13 -13.49 7.84 -2.61
CA LYS A 13 -12.54 8.38 -3.57
C LYS A 13 -11.20 7.65 -3.47
N SER A 14 -10.68 7.46 -2.26
CA SER A 14 -9.41 6.76 -2.06
C SER A 14 -9.50 5.32 -2.55
N PHE A 15 -10.59 4.65 -2.24
CA PHE A 15 -10.82 3.27 -2.68
C PHE A 15 -10.86 3.17 -4.20
N PHE A 16 -11.59 4.07 -4.85
CA PHE A 16 -11.73 4.08 -6.30
C PHE A 16 -10.39 4.35 -7.01
N VAL A 17 -9.64 5.34 -6.54
CA VAL A 17 -8.34 5.69 -7.13
C VAL A 17 -7.34 4.56 -6.89
N LYS A 18 -7.39 3.92 -5.73
CA LYS A 18 -6.58 2.72 -5.45
C LYS A 18 -6.90 1.62 -6.46
N LEU A 19 -8.17 1.39 -6.78
CA LEU A 19 -8.57 0.38 -7.77
C LEU A 19 -7.99 0.69 -9.15
N ILE A 20 -7.92 1.97 -9.51
CA ILE A 20 -7.30 2.38 -10.77
C ILE A 20 -5.81 1.99 -10.75
N GLY A 21 -5.13 2.24 -9.64
CA GLY A 21 -3.74 1.83 -9.48
C GLY A 21 -3.57 0.32 -9.59
N ASP A 22 -4.44 -0.44 -8.93
CA ASP A 22 -4.41 -1.90 -8.99
C ASP A 22 -4.60 -2.41 -10.43
N TYR A 23 -5.50 -1.79 -11.17
CA TYR A 23 -5.77 -2.14 -12.56
C TYR A 23 -4.53 -1.96 -13.43
N TYR A 24 -3.89 -0.80 -13.33
CA TYR A 24 -2.67 -0.54 -14.09
C TYR A 24 -1.51 -1.44 -13.65
N ARG A 25 -1.45 -1.78 -12.36
CA ARG A 25 -0.43 -2.71 -11.87
C ARG A 25 -0.59 -4.08 -12.51
N TYR A 26 -1.82 -4.58 -12.62
CA TYR A 26 -2.09 -5.86 -13.28
C TYR A 26 -1.71 -5.82 -14.76
N ILE A 27 -1.99 -4.71 -15.44
CA ILE A 27 -1.58 -4.54 -16.83
C ILE A 27 -0.06 -4.57 -16.94
N ALA A 28 0.64 -3.94 -15.99
CA ALA A 28 2.11 -3.88 -15.98
C ALA A 28 2.74 -5.28 -15.89
N GLU A 29 2.05 -6.24 -15.27
CA GLU A 29 2.58 -7.60 -15.14
C GLU A 29 2.81 -8.27 -16.50
N SER A 30 2.03 -7.90 -17.51
CA SER A 30 2.13 -8.51 -18.85
C SER A 30 2.59 -7.55 -19.92
N ALA A 31 2.74 -6.27 -19.62
CA ALA A 31 3.16 -5.25 -20.60
C ALA A 31 4.68 -5.23 -20.77
N THR A 32 5.13 -4.81 -21.96
CA THR A 32 6.57 -4.68 -22.26
C THR A 32 6.83 -3.36 -22.97
N GLY A 33 8.09 -2.93 -22.97
CA GLY A 33 8.54 -1.75 -23.72
C GLY A 33 7.86 -0.46 -23.25
N GLU A 34 7.46 0.36 -24.22
CA GLU A 34 6.82 1.65 -23.94
C GLU A 34 5.51 1.49 -23.20
N ARG A 35 4.74 0.45 -23.52
CA ARG A 35 3.48 0.19 -22.85
C ARG A 35 3.70 -0.06 -21.36
N PHE A 36 4.72 -0.83 -21.01
CA PHE A 36 5.08 -1.07 -19.62
C PHE A 36 5.39 0.24 -18.90
N ASP A 37 6.20 1.12 -19.53
CA ASP A 37 6.56 2.40 -18.94
C ASP A 37 5.33 3.28 -18.71
N GLN A 38 4.41 3.30 -19.68
CA GLN A 38 3.19 4.09 -19.60
C GLN A 38 2.27 3.62 -18.46
N VAL A 39 2.00 2.30 -18.39
CA VAL A 39 1.10 1.78 -17.37
C VAL A 39 1.73 1.88 -15.98
N LYS A 40 3.05 1.75 -15.91
CA LYS A 40 3.79 1.94 -14.65
C LYS A 40 3.60 3.36 -14.12
N GLN A 41 3.73 4.37 -14.98
CA GLN A 41 3.54 5.77 -14.61
C GLN A 41 2.09 6.04 -14.19
N GLU A 42 1.13 5.47 -14.89
CA GLU A 42 -0.27 5.63 -14.53
C GLU A 42 -0.60 4.99 -13.19
N ALA A 43 -0.04 3.81 -12.91
CA ALA A 43 -0.22 3.15 -11.63
C ALA A 43 0.38 3.99 -10.49
N LEU A 44 1.59 4.49 -10.70
CA LEU A 44 2.26 5.34 -9.71
C LEU A 44 1.44 6.59 -9.40
N LYS A 45 0.93 7.22 -10.45
CA LYS A 45 0.11 8.42 -10.31
C LYS A 45 -1.16 8.14 -9.49
N ALA A 46 -1.86 7.05 -9.82
CA ALA A 46 -3.09 6.69 -9.11
C ALA A 46 -2.83 6.37 -7.65
N TYR A 47 -1.83 5.53 -7.37
CA TYR A 47 -1.49 5.18 -5.99
C TYR A 47 -1.06 6.41 -5.19
N SER A 48 -0.27 7.30 -5.80
CA SER A 48 0.18 8.52 -5.12
C SER A 48 -1.00 9.44 -4.81
N GLU A 49 -1.93 9.57 -5.74
CA GLU A 49 -3.14 10.37 -5.53
C GLU A 49 -3.99 9.80 -4.39
N ALA A 50 -4.19 8.47 -4.38
CA ALA A 50 -4.93 7.82 -3.30
C ALA A 50 -4.23 8.03 -1.96
N ASN A 51 -2.90 7.98 -1.95
CA ASN A 51 -2.12 8.13 -0.72
C ASN A 51 -2.14 9.56 -0.16
N GLU A 52 -2.46 10.55 -0.98
CA GLU A 52 -2.60 11.92 -0.52
C GLU A 52 -3.88 12.13 0.29
N ILE A 53 -4.86 11.25 0.11
CA ILE A 53 -6.10 11.30 0.89
C ILE A 53 -5.81 10.72 2.27
N LYS A 54 -5.90 11.55 3.30
CA LYS A 54 -5.52 11.16 4.66
C LYS A 54 -6.69 10.54 5.41
N LEU A 55 -6.77 9.22 5.38
CA LEU A 55 -7.70 8.44 6.20
C LEU A 55 -6.99 8.04 7.49
N PRO A 56 -7.75 7.66 8.55
CA PRO A 56 -7.12 7.20 9.80
C PRO A 56 -6.16 6.02 9.57
N PRO A 57 -5.08 5.89 10.36
CA PRO A 57 -4.06 4.86 10.12
C PRO A 57 -4.57 3.42 10.12
N CYS A 58 -5.62 3.12 10.87
CA CYS A 58 -6.18 1.77 10.94
C CYS A 58 -7.36 1.56 10.00
N ASN A 59 -7.70 2.55 9.19
CA ASN A 59 -8.77 2.41 8.22
C ASN A 59 -8.40 1.34 7.20
N PRO A 60 -9.27 0.32 6.97
CA PRO A 60 -8.92 -0.77 6.05
C PRO A 60 -8.61 -0.32 4.62
N ILE A 61 -9.24 0.76 4.16
CA ILE A 61 -8.94 1.30 2.83
C ILE A 61 -7.52 1.85 2.79
N ARG A 62 -7.12 2.60 3.81
CA ARG A 62 -5.77 3.14 3.91
C ARG A 62 -4.73 2.03 4.04
N LEU A 63 -5.01 1.03 4.87
CA LEU A 63 -4.11 -0.11 5.04
C LEU A 63 -4.00 -0.94 3.76
N GLY A 64 -5.12 -1.17 3.07
CA GLY A 64 -5.12 -1.88 1.80
C GLY A 64 -4.35 -1.13 0.72
N LEU A 65 -4.45 0.20 0.71
CA LEU A 65 -3.67 1.03 -0.20
C LEU A 65 -2.18 0.87 0.09
N ALA A 66 -1.77 0.96 1.35
CA ALA A 66 -0.37 0.82 1.73
C ALA A 66 0.17 -0.56 1.32
N LEU A 67 -0.61 -1.60 1.53
CA LEU A 67 -0.24 -2.95 1.13
C LEU A 67 -0.01 -3.03 -0.38
N ASN A 68 -0.98 -2.62 -1.17
CA ASN A 68 -0.91 -2.75 -2.63
C ASN A 68 0.11 -1.79 -3.26
N PHE A 69 0.26 -0.59 -2.71
CA PHE A 69 1.25 0.37 -3.17
C PHE A 69 2.66 -0.14 -2.88
N SER A 70 2.89 -0.74 -1.71
CA SER A 70 4.18 -1.32 -1.39
C SER A 70 4.51 -2.50 -2.31
N VAL A 71 3.51 -3.35 -2.63
CA VAL A 71 3.68 -4.44 -3.59
C VAL A 71 4.04 -3.89 -4.97
N PHE A 72 3.42 -2.79 -5.38
CA PHE A 72 3.74 -2.13 -6.64
C PHE A 72 5.21 -1.69 -6.68
N TYR A 73 5.69 -1.07 -5.61
CA TYR A 73 7.10 -0.69 -5.55
C TYR A 73 8.02 -1.91 -5.63
N TYR A 74 7.66 -2.98 -4.95
CA TYR A 74 8.50 -4.17 -4.93
C TYR A 74 8.50 -4.89 -6.28
N GLU A 75 7.32 -5.16 -6.84
CA GLU A 75 7.20 -5.99 -8.04
C GLU A 75 7.39 -5.24 -9.36
N VAL A 76 6.85 -4.03 -9.47
CA VAL A 76 6.86 -3.28 -10.73
C VAL A 76 8.02 -2.29 -10.79
N MET A 77 8.19 -1.49 -9.75
CA MET A 77 9.26 -0.49 -9.69
C MET A 77 10.62 -1.11 -9.35
N LYS A 78 10.62 -2.33 -8.82
CA LYS A 78 11.82 -3.03 -8.38
C LYS A 78 12.60 -2.23 -7.33
N ASP A 79 11.86 -1.52 -6.48
CA ASP A 79 12.42 -0.69 -5.42
C ASP A 79 12.05 -1.30 -4.06
N GLN A 80 12.83 -2.27 -3.63
CA GLN A 80 12.59 -3.00 -2.39
C GLN A 80 12.67 -2.10 -1.16
N LYS A 81 13.62 -1.17 -1.16
CA LYS A 81 13.80 -0.25 -0.04
C LYS A 81 12.55 0.60 0.17
N LYS A 82 12.03 1.17 -0.91
CA LYS A 82 10.84 2.01 -0.84
C LYS A 82 9.59 1.21 -0.49
N ALA A 83 9.50 -0.03 -0.99
CA ALA A 83 8.42 -0.93 -0.63
C ALA A 83 8.41 -1.20 0.88
N CYS A 84 9.58 -1.49 1.46
CA CYS A 84 9.70 -1.73 2.89
C CYS A 84 9.42 -0.48 3.72
N GLU A 85 9.90 0.68 3.28
CA GLU A 85 9.65 1.94 3.99
C GLU A 85 8.16 2.25 4.06
N LEU A 86 7.47 2.09 2.94
CA LEU A 86 6.03 2.37 2.88
C LEU A 86 5.24 1.40 3.75
N ALA A 87 5.55 0.12 3.65
CA ALA A 87 4.85 -0.91 4.44
C ALA A 87 5.11 -0.73 5.93
N ASP A 88 6.36 -0.48 6.31
CA ASP A 88 6.74 -0.31 7.72
C ASP A 88 6.12 0.94 8.32
N SER A 89 6.17 2.05 7.59
CA SER A 89 5.60 3.32 8.05
C SER A 89 4.10 3.18 8.30
N SER A 90 3.39 2.54 7.38
CA SER A 90 1.96 2.31 7.53
C SER A 90 1.65 1.37 8.69
N LEU A 91 2.45 0.33 8.84
CA LEU A 91 2.30 -0.65 9.93
C LEU A 91 2.50 0.01 11.29
N GLN A 92 3.56 0.82 11.44
CA GLN A 92 3.83 1.50 12.71
C GLN A 92 2.73 2.48 13.07
N ALA A 93 2.25 3.25 12.10
CA ALA A 93 1.16 4.19 12.33
C ALA A 93 -0.11 3.48 12.78
N ALA A 94 -0.41 2.32 12.18
CA ALA A 94 -1.57 1.53 12.55
C ALA A 94 -1.43 0.94 13.95
N LEU A 95 -0.26 0.41 14.29
CA LEU A 95 -0.02 -0.19 15.61
C LEU A 95 -0.13 0.84 16.72
N ASP A 96 0.25 2.09 16.47
CA ASP A 96 0.12 3.17 17.45
C ASP A 96 -1.34 3.47 17.80
N LYS A 97 -2.26 3.17 16.92
CA LYS A 97 -3.68 3.49 17.08
C LYS A 97 -4.57 2.26 17.27
N ILE A 98 -4.00 1.07 17.24
CA ILE A 98 -4.78 -0.17 17.23
C ILE A 98 -5.62 -0.34 18.49
N ASP A 99 -5.14 0.13 19.64
CA ASP A 99 -5.83 0.01 20.91
C ASP A 99 -7.08 0.87 21.00
N GLU A 100 -7.22 1.85 20.11
CA GLU A 100 -8.38 2.75 20.07
C GLU A 100 -9.55 2.17 19.30
N LEU A 101 -9.35 1.02 18.61
CA LEU A 101 -10.36 0.42 17.74
C LEU A 101 -11.40 -0.38 18.50
N GLY A 102 -12.64 -0.38 17.98
CA GLY A 102 -13.64 -1.31 18.41
C GLY A 102 -13.32 -2.71 17.89
N GLU A 103 -14.04 -3.70 18.39
CA GLU A 103 -13.79 -5.10 18.08
C GLU A 103 -13.91 -5.41 16.58
N GLU A 104 -14.93 -4.89 15.92
CA GLU A 104 -15.16 -5.12 14.50
C GLU A 104 -14.08 -4.44 13.64
N GLU A 105 -13.76 -3.19 13.96
CA GLU A 105 -12.72 -2.44 13.26
C GLU A 105 -11.36 -3.10 13.42
N PHE A 106 -11.09 -3.61 14.61
CA PHE A 106 -9.84 -4.32 14.90
C PHE A 106 -9.71 -5.57 14.03
N ARG A 107 -10.79 -6.32 13.87
CA ARG A 107 -10.80 -7.54 13.06
C ARG A 107 -10.45 -7.24 11.60
N ASP A 108 -11.06 -6.19 11.05
CA ASP A 108 -10.82 -5.80 9.66
C ASP A 108 -9.39 -5.32 9.44
N ALA A 109 -8.89 -4.51 10.36
CA ALA A 109 -7.53 -3.99 10.28
C ALA A 109 -6.49 -5.09 10.47
N LYS A 110 -6.75 -6.03 11.38
CA LYS A 110 -5.81 -7.09 11.73
C LYS A 110 -5.38 -7.91 10.53
N SER A 111 -6.33 -8.28 9.67
CA SER A 111 -6.04 -9.09 8.48
C SER A 111 -5.01 -8.41 7.58
N ILE A 112 -5.20 -7.12 7.34
CA ILE A 112 -4.31 -6.36 6.45
C ILE A 112 -2.97 -6.12 7.13
N ILE A 113 -2.98 -5.83 8.43
CA ILE A 113 -1.76 -5.65 9.21
C ILE A 113 -0.89 -6.91 9.15
N GLU A 114 -1.50 -8.08 9.25
CA GLU A 114 -0.77 -9.34 9.17
C GLU A 114 -0.12 -9.53 7.79
N LEU A 115 -0.82 -9.14 6.72
CA LEU A 115 -0.27 -9.21 5.37
C LEU A 115 0.92 -8.26 5.19
N LEU A 116 0.82 -7.04 5.76
CA LEU A 116 1.93 -6.09 5.74
C LEU A 116 3.15 -6.66 6.46
N LYS A 117 2.93 -7.28 7.61
CA LYS A 117 4.02 -7.91 8.38
C LYS A 117 4.68 -9.04 7.61
N GLU A 118 3.88 -9.88 6.97
CA GLU A 118 4.39 -11.01 6.18
C GLU A 118 5.26 -10.51 5.02
N ASN A 119 4.77 -9.51 4.29
CA ASN A 119 5.53 -8.95 3.18
C ASN A 119 6.83 -8.32 3.64
N LEU A 120 6.80 -7.54 4.73
CA LEU A 120 8.00 -6.93 5.28
C LEU A 120 9.03 -7.98 5.68
N SER A 121 8.59 -9.03 6.35
CA SER A 121 9.46 -10.10 6.79
C SER A 121 10.12 -10.78 5.59
N LEU A 122 9.32 -11.10 4.57
CA LEU A 122 9.81 -11.74 3.36
C LEU A 122 10.80 -10.86 2.60
N TRP A 123 10.48 -9.58 2.42
CA TRP A 123 11.33 -8.66 1.66
C TRP A 123 12.64 -8.36 2.38
N ARG A 124 12.61 -8.26 3.70
CA ARG A 124 13.82 -8.05 4.51
C ARG A 124 14.70 -9.29 4.50
N GLU A 125 14.09 -10.47 4.50
CA GLU A 125 14.81 -11.73 4.40
C GLU A 125 15.54 -11.85 3.05
N GLU A 126 14.88 -11.48 1.96
CA GLU A 126 15.49 -11.46 0.63
C GLU A 126 16.66 -10.48 0.57
N GLU A 127 16.52 -9.32 1.19
CA GLU A 127 17.60 -8.32 1.26
C GLU A 127 18.80 -8.88 2.00
N GLY A 128 18.56 -9.57 3.12
CA GLY A 128 19.62 -10.23 3.87
C GLY A 128 20.34 -11.29 3.05
N ASN A 129 19.58 -12.11 2.30
CA ASN A 129 20.15 -13.13 1.44
C ASN A 129 20.98 -12.53 0.32
N ASN A 130 20.50 -11.43 -0.28
CA ASN A 130 21.25 -10.75 -1.33
C ASN A 130 22.56 -10.19 -0.79
N ASN A 131 22.56 -9.65 0.43
CA ASN A 131 23.77 -9.15 1.05
C ASN A 131 24.77 -10.26 1.33
N ILE A 132 24.29 -11.44 1.71
CA ILE A 132 25.15 -12.61 1.93
C ILE A 132 25.76 -13.09 0.62
N GLU A 133 24.98 -13.10 -0.45
CA GLU A 133 25.46 -13.52 -1.77
C GLU A 133 26.54 -12.57 -2.32
N ASP A 134 26.46 -11.30 -1.98
CA ASP A 134 27.44 -10.29 -2.40
C ASP A 134 28.78 -10.44 -1.68
N LEU A 135 28.80 -11.15 -0.58
CA LEU A 135 30.03 -11.41 0.16
C LEU A 135 30.80 -12.54 -0.52
#